data_6083c377e936c2e3b0d768930890001b
#
_entry.id   6083c377e936c2e3b0d768930890001b
#
_cell.length_a   1.000
_cell.length_b   1.000
_cell.length_c   1.000
_cell.angle_alpha   90.00
_cell.angle_beta   90.00
_cell.angle_gamma   90.00
#
_symmetry.space_group_name_H-M   'P 1'
#
loop_
_entity.id
_entity.type
_entity.pdbx_description
1 polymer ?
#
loop_
_entity_poly.entity_id
_entity_poly.type
_entity_poly.pdbx_seq_one_letter_code
_entity_poly.pdbx_strand_id
1 'polypeptide(L)'
;VLLALSLLIPATAMAQEWRYRVRPGDNLWDLAHKYVRDDVSWEQLRAHNNVEDPLRLVPGSVLSFPVAWLRRQPAHAVVVAVAGDITASRNGRFDDIFTPVEGQRLGAGTALRTGPDASLTLEFADGSRLQLHGDSELHLDRLTSYGATGMVDTRLRLPRGRATSHVTRSRGPASHYIVETPGMMSSVRGTEFRVGTDGARSRSEVVGGVVQVSGGNRSVLVHKGHGTVLGEDGRPQPPVKLLPAPDLSAWPALVERMPATLSWPAIEGAVAYRLQASVHPDFRTLVLDRVSEGPQATFDVRSEGDIHVRVRAIDRHGLEGLDAATTVQVAAQPAPPFAISPAMGGSVAGPRPRLRWTESEAPGIRYRVQLDAAGNGFDAPLASTGNLRRTEYRVPSDLPPGEYVWRVGATSDEGKEGPWSDPIPFTLLPPGEGPGVEAAAANGALEVRWRQGDEGQQYRFQLSRKPDFSVVEAEHLLEDNGIVLPGLRSGTWYMRVRAVDSDGYEHPWGQVQMVKLGCVPCRILAGAGGAALLLLAL
;
A
#
# COMPACT_ATOMS: atom_id res chain seq x y z
N VAL A 1 78.36 -5.19 30.90
CA VAL A 1 76.99 -4.73 31.11
C VAL A 1 76.79 -3.42 30.32
N LEU A 2 76.24 -3.50 29.09
CA LEU A 2 75.92 -2.35 28.30
C LEU A 2 74.40 -2.07 28.52
N LEU A 3 74.08 -0.95 29.17
CA LEU A 3 72.71 -0.43 29.29
C LEU A 3 72.32 0.22 27.93
N ALA A 4 71.42 -0.40 27.19
CA ALA A 4 70.78 0.21 26.04
C ALA A 4 69.69 1.19 26.52
N LEU A 5 69.96 2.49 26.44
CA LEU A 5 69.01 3.57 26.70
C LEU A 5 68.09 3.70 25.48
N SER A 6 66.92 3.07 25.53
CA SER A 6 65.86 3.24 24.48
C SER A 6 65.29 4.65 24.60
N LEU A 7 65.65 5.55 23.69
CA LEU A 7 64.96 6.82 23.45
C LEU A 7 63.54 6.55 22.96
N LEU A 8 62.55 6.69 23.82
CA LEU A 8 61.17 6.88 23.45
C LEU A 8 61.01 8.27 22.78
N ILE A 9 61.07 8.29 21.46
CA ILE A 9 60.64 9.45 20.69
C ILE A 9 59.13 9.52 20.84
N PRO A 10 58.55 10.59 21.45
CA PRO A 10 57.13 10.76 21.47
C PRO A 10 56.65 10.94 20.02
N ALA A 11 55.79 10.06 19.54
CA ALA A 11 55.09 10.26 18.29
C ALA A 11 54.26 11.54 18.43
N THR A 12 54.80 12.66 17.95
CA THR A 12 54.04 13.90 17.81
C THR A 12 52.86 13.60 16.89
N ALA A 13 51.68 13.51 17.47
CA ALA A 13 50.45 13.43 16.70
C ALA A 13 50.43 14.62 15.75
N MET A 14 50.71 14.39 14.46
CA MET A 14 50.63 15.42 13.43
C MET A 14 49.27 16.05 13.52
N ALA A 15 49.20 17.33 13.87
CA ALA A 15 47.94 18.06 13.96
C ALA A 15 47.24 18.01 12.60
N GLN A 16 46.00 17.53 12.59
CA GLN A 16 45.23 17.48 11.35
C GLN A 16 45.04 18.90 10.81
N GLU A 17 45.36 19.09 9.53
CA GLU A 17 45.31 20.39 8.88
C GLU A 17 44.33 20.38 7.70
N TRP A 18 43.51 21.42 7.63
CA TRP A 18 42.68 21.68 6.47
C TRP A 18 43.43 22.59 5.50
N ARG A 19 43.52 22.17 4.24
CA ARG A 19 44.25 22.89 3.17
C ARG A 19 43.28 23.72 2.36
N TYR A 20 43.49 25.03 2.35
CA TYR A 20 42.71 26.01 1.58
C TYR A 20 43.53 26.52 0.39
N ARG A 21 42.96 26.44 -0.81
CA ARG A 21 43.59 27.04 -2.02
C ARG A 21 43.12 28.49 -2.11
N VAL A 22 44.09 29.42 -2.07
CA VAL A 22 43.87 30.88 -2.18
C VAL A 22 43.23 31.25 -3.50
N ARG A 23 42.21 32.08 -3.41
CA ARG A 23 41.46 32.62 -4.58
C ARG A 23 41.88 34.05 -4.83
N PRO A 24 41.70 34.59 -6.09
CA PRO A 24 41.88 36.01 -6.35
C PRO A 24 41.02 36.89 -5.42
N GLY A 25 41.67 37.88 -4.79
CA GLY A 25 40.99 38.79 -3.85
C GLY A 25 40.98 38.32 -2.38
N ASP A 26 41.45 37.10 -2.07
CA ASP A 26 41.60 36.67 -0.69
C ASP A 26 42.71 37.46 0.02
N ASN A 27 42.48 37.77 1.29
CA ASN A 27 43.50 38.23 2.24
C ASN A 27 43.45 37.39 3.53
N LEU A 28 44.53 37.41 4.28
CA LEU A 28 44.66 36.53 5.43
C LEU A 28 43.72 36.90 6.60
N TRP A 29 43.42 38.19 6.73
CA TRP A 29 42.53 38.69 7.77
C TRP A 29 41.08 38.18 7.56
N ASP A 30 40.56 38.35 6.33
CA ASP A 30 39.23 37.86 5.98
C ASP A 30 39.12 36.34 6.11
N LEU A 31 40.14 35.59 5.68
CA LEU A 31 40.19 34.15 5.80
C LEU A 31 40.24 33.70 7.28
N ALA A 32 41.02 34.38 8.12
CA ALA A 32 41.05 34.11 9.54
C ALA A 32 39.65 34.36 10.16
N HIS A 33 39.05 35.51 9.93
CA HIS A 33 37.72 35.85 10.44
C HIS A 33 36.63 34.86 9.96
N LYS A 34 36.74 34.39 8.74
CA LYS A 34 35.78 33.45 8.16
C LYS A 34 35.87 32.03 8.70
N TYR A 35 37.09 31.54 8.93
CA TYR A 35 37.31 30.12 9.20
C TYR A 35 37.79 29.80 10.60
N VAL A 36 38.48 30.75 11.28
CA VAL A 36 39.16 30.50 12.53
C VAL A 36 38.34 30.98 13.72
N ARG A 37 38.54 30.39 14.90
CA ARG A 37 37.91 30.79 16.18
C ARG A 37 38.39 32.18 16.59
N ASP A 38 37.57 32.89 17.35
CA ASP A 38 37.87 34.28 17.74
C ASP A 38 39.08 34.42 18.67
N ASP A 39 39.48 33.37 19.36
CA ASP A 39 40.66 33.30 20.24
C ASP A 39 41.97 32.99 19.49
N VAL A 40 41.93 32.77 18.18
CA VAL A 40 43.08 32.54 17.30
C VAL A 40 43.22 33.73 16.36
N SER A 41 44.32 34.45 16.48
CA SER A 41 44.52 35.66 15.69
C SER A 41 45.03 35.37 14.26
N TRP A 42 44.82 36.31 13.37
CA TRP A 42 45.33 36.21 11.99
C TRP A 42 46.86 36.21 11.94
N GLU A 43 47.56 36.83 12.96
CA GLU A 43 49.04 36.79 13.08
C GLU A 43 49.53 35.38 13.38
N GLN A 44 48.78 34.62 14.21
CA GLN A 44 49.10 33.18 14.45
C GLN A 44 48.96 32.37 13.16
N LEU A 45 47.90 32.64 12.36
CA LEU A 45 47.71 31.98 11.06
C LEU A 45 48.80 32.39 10.07
N ARG A 46 49.24 33.66 10.08
CA ARG A 46 50.35 34.19 9.31
C ARG A 46 51.63 33.45 9.62
N ALA A 47 51.98 33.37 10.88
CA ALA A 47 53.22 32.69 11.36
C ALA A 47 53.21 31.19 11.00
N HIS A 48 52.04 30.54 11.16
CA HIS A 48 51.91 29.13 10.84
C HIS A 48 52.14 28.81 9.35
N ASN A 49 51.75 29.74 8.46
CA ASN A 49 51.84 29.58 7.00
C ASN A 49 53.05 30.31 6.37
N ASN A 50 53.90 30.96 7.17
CA ASN A 50 55.02 31.76 6.72
C ASN A 50 54.61 32.80 5.66
N VAL A 51 53.47 33.47 5.84
CA VAL A 51 52.95 34.48 4.89
C VAL A 51 53.70 35.80 5.08
N GLU A 52 54.34 36.29 4.03
CA GLU A 52 55.09 37.57 4.06
C GLU A 52 54.13 38.74 4.07
N ASP A 53 53.24 38.83 3.08
CA ASP A 53 52.24 39.91 2.95
C ASP A 53 50.82 39.35 3.19
N PRO A 54 50.21 39.66 4.33
CA PRO A 54 48.85 39.16 4.69
C PRO A 54 47.73 39.76 3.84
N LEU A 55 47.96 40.89 3.14
CA LEU A 55 46.98 41.57 2.28
C LEU A 55 47.06 41.09 0.84
N ARG A 56 48.17 40.50 0.42
CA ARG A 56 48.43 40.04 -0.97
C ARG A 56 48.81 38.57 -1.01
N LEU A 57 47.83 37.72 -0.79
CA LEU A 57 48.02 36.29 -0.92
C LEU A 57 48.18 35.92 -2.43
N VAL A 58 49.11 35.01 -2.73
CA VAL A 58 49.30 34.53 -4.11
C VAL A 58 48.14 33.59 -4.48
N PRO A 59 47.33 33.95 -5.51
CA PRO A 59 46.25 33.08 -5.97
C PRO A 59 46.78 31.70 -6.40
N GLY A 60 46.13 30.63 -5.97
CA GLY A 60 46.52 29.24 -6.22
C GLY A 60 47.47 28.65 -5.20
N SER A 61 48.13 29.45 -4.35
CA SER A 61 48.90 28.95 -3.20
C SER A 61 47.99 28.23 -2.22
N VAL A 62 48.57 27.45 -1.32
CA VAL A 62 47.85 26.65 -0.32
C VAL A 62 48.16 27.15 1.07
N LEU A 63 47.14 27.54 1.81
CA LEU A 63 47.21 27.82 3.24
C LEU A 63 46.75 26.62 4.04
N SER A 64 47.47 26.35 5.13
CA SER A 64 47.19 25.28 6.06
C SER A 64 46.52 25.84 7.32
N PHE A 65 45.40 25.25 7.69
CA PHE A 65 44.64 25.61 8.89
C PHE A 65 44.62 24.41 9.84
N PRO A 66 45.23 24.47 11.00
CA PRO A 66 45.06 23.43 12.04
C PRO A 66 43.55 23.25 12.36
N VAL A 67 43.05 22.01 12.28
CA VAL A 67 41.63 21.71 12.56
C VAL A 67 41.20 22.22 13.94
N ALA A 68 42.12 22.21 14.90
CA ALA A 68 41.89 22.72 16.24
C ALA A 68 41.58 24.24 16.27
N TRP A 69 42.04 25.00 15.28
CA TRP A 69 41.81 26.44 15.18
C TRP A 69 40.51 26.80 14.46
N LEU A 70 39.91 25.88 13.72
CA LEU A 70 38.69 26.13 12.96
C LEU A 70 37.50 26.43 13.89
N ARG A 71 36.66 27.38 13.46
CA ARG A 71 35.42 27.75 14.15
C ARG A 71 34.45 26.57 14.10
N ARG A 72 33.97 26.13 15.28
CA ARG A 72 32.99 25.06 15.43
C ARG A 72 31.62 25.67 15.68
N GLN A 73 30.61 25.18 14.94
CA GLN A 73 29.24 25.63 15.07
C GLN A 73 28.31 24.41 15.19
N PRO A 74 27.24 24.49 15.97
CA PRO A 74 26.21 23.46 15.94
C PRO A 74 25.66 23.29 14.52
N ALA A 75 25.57 22.06 14.06
CA ALA A 75 24.88 21.71 12.84
C ALA A 75 23.53 21.06 13.17
N HIS A 76 22.66 20.94 12.18
CA HIS A 76 21.35 20.34 12.33
C HIS A 76 21.15 19.27 11.26
N ALA A 77 20.37 18.26 11.59
CA ALA A 77 19.75 17.38 10.61
C ALA A 77 18.38 17.95 10.23
N VAL A 78 18.02 17.90 8.96
CA VAL A 78 16.69 18.30 8.45
C VAL A 78 15.88 17.05 8.15
N VAL A 79 14.64 17.02 8.61
CA VAL A 79 13.69 15.96 8.28
C VAL A 79 13.27 16.14 6.83
N VAL A 80 13.61 15.19 5.95
CA VAL A 80 13.31 15.22 4.51
C VAL A 80 12.00 14.51 4.20
N ALA A 81 11.72 13.40 4.90
CA ALA A 81 10.52 12.62 4.71
C ALA A 81 10.14 11.88 5.99
N VAL A 82 8.84 11.73 6.20
CA VAL A 82 8.24 11.02 7.34
C VAL A 82 7.16 10.09 6.81
N ALA A 83 7.14 8.84 7.24
CA ALA A 83 6.07 7.88 6.99
C ALA A 83 5.79 7.05 8.24
N GLY A 84 4.52 6.86 8.57
CA GLY A 84 4.09 6.11 9.75
C GLY A 84 4.33 6.83 11.08
N ASP A 85 4.29 6.05 12.16
CA ASP A 85 4.38 6.57 13.53
C ASP A 85 5.83 6.80 13.94
N ILE A 86 6.18 8.07 14.21
CA ILE A 86 7.52 8.47 14.63
C ILE A 86 7.42 9.35 15.87
N THR A 87 8.21 9.00 16.87
CA THR A 87 8.37 9.77 18.09
C THR A 87 9.80 10.29 18.20
N ALA A 88 9.94 11.57 18.49
CA ALA A 88 11.22 12.23 18.76
C ALA A 88 11.27 12.75 20.20
N SER A 89 12.47 12.82 20.76
CA SER A 89 12.75 13.42 22.08
C SER A 89 13.91 14.39 21.99
N ARG A 90 13.76 15.60 22.57
CA ARG A 90 14.81 16.63 22.51
C ARG A 90 16.02 16.32 23.38
N ASN A 91 15.84 15.56 24.44
CA ASN A 91 16.89 15.26 25.44
C ASN A 91 17.35 13.80 25.42
N GLY A 92 16.89 13.00 24.45
CA GLY A 92 17.27 11.60 24.30
C GLY A 92 16.68 10.64 25.34
N ARG A 93 15.79 11.10 26.26
CA ARG A 93 15.24 10.29 27.35
C ARG A 93 13.79 9.87 27.13
N PHE A 94 13.13 10.41 26.08
CA PHE A 94 11.71 10.19 25.75
C PHE A 94 10.72 10.60 26.84
N ASP A 95 11.10 11.58 27.66
CA ASP A 95 10.24 12.27 28.63
C ASP A 95 9.68 13.60 28.09
N ASP A 96 10.37 14.23 27.11
CA ASP A 96 9.90 15.37 26.31
C ASP A 96 9.81 14.93 24.86
N ILE A 97 8.62 14.42 24.48
CA ILE A 97 8.38 13.83 23.15
C ILE A 97 7.62 14.78 22.23
N PHE A 98 7.89 14.65 20.94
CA PHE A 98 7.18 15.30 19.84
C PHE A 98 7.17 14.44 18.59
N THR A 99 6.25 14.71 17.66
CA THR A 99 6.23 14.08 16.35
C THR A 99 7.00 14.96 15.36
N PRO A 100 8.07 14.45 14.73
CA PRO A 100 8.82 15.22 13.75
C PRO A 100 8.01 15.43 12.46
N VAL A 101 8.18 16.60 11.83
CA VAL A 101 7.54 16.94 10.56
C VAL A 101 8.58 17.30 9.51
N GLU A 102 8.24 17.16 8.23
CA GLU A 102 9.12 17.54 7.11
C GLU A 102 9.57 19.01 7.23
N GLY A 103 10.82 19.27 6.89
CA GLY A 103 11.46 20.57 7.02
C GLY A 103 11.95 20.91 8.42
N GLN A 104 11.59 20.14 9.44
CA GLN A 104 12.01 20.39 10.83
C GLN A 104 13.51 20.17 11.00
N ARG A 105 14.16 21.06 11.75
CA ARG A 105 15.57 20.98 12.11
C ARG A 105 15.73 20.29 13.45
N LEU A 106 16.56 19.24 13.50
CA LEU A 106 16.88 18.47 14.68
C LEU A 106 18.34 18.71 15.06
N GLY A 107 18.60 19.03 16.31
CA GLY A 107 19.95 19.26 16.84
C GLY A 107 20.57 18.01 17.47
N ALA A 108 21.83 18.13 17.86
CA ALA A 108 22.47 17.12 18.70
C ALA A 108 21.71 16.95 20.03
N GLY A 109 21.68 15.73 20.57
CA GLY A 109 20.90 15.34 21.75
C GLY A 109 19.49 14.82 21.41
N THR A 110 18.99 15.01 20.18
CA THR A 110 17.70 14.46 19.76
C THR A 110 17.78 12.94 19.63
N ALA A 111 16.78 12.23 20.12
CA ALA A 111 16.56 10.82 19.86
C ALA A 111 15.24 10.61 19.08
N LEU A 112 15.21 9.57 18.27
CA LEU A 112 14.13 9.25 17.33
C LEU A 112 13.75 7.78 17.49
N ARG A 113 12.45 7.47 17.47
CA ARG A 113 11.92 6.11 17.40
C ARG A 113 10.91 6.00 16.28
N THR A 114 10.99 4.92 15.53
CA THR A 114 10.06 4.56 14.48
C THR A 114 9.21 3.37 14.89
N GLY A 115 7.91 3.40 14.59
CA GLY A 115 7.04 2.23 14.68
C GLY A 115 7.36 1.17 13.61
N PRO A 116 6.65 0.03 13.60
CA PRO A 116 6.97 -1.11 12.72
C PRO A 116 7.00 -0.77 11.21
N ASP A 117 5.98 -0.06 10.74
CA ASP A 117 5.82 0.31 9.32
C ASP A 117 6.23 1.76 9.04
N ALA A 118 7.05 2.34 9.92
CA ALA A 118 7.46 3.73 9.81
C ALA A 118 8.84 3.88 9.17
N SER A 119 9.09 5.03 8.54
CA SER A 119 10.41 5.42 8.06
C SER A 119 10.63 6.92 8.17
N LEU A 120 11.86 7.32 8.47
CA LEU A 120 12.27 8.71 8.58
C LEU A 120 13.54 8.94 7.76
N THR A 121 13.54 9.97 6.93
CA THR A 121 14.76 10.37 6.21
C THR A 121 15.25 11.71 6.72
N LEU A 122 16.53 11.73 7.10
CA LEU A 122 17.27 12.91 7.56
C LEU A 122 18.31 13.33 6.53
N GLU A 123 18.49 14.64 6.36
CA GLU A 123 19.59 15.22 5.60
C GLU A 123 20.47 16.05 6.54
N PHE A 124 21.78 15.78 6.52
CA PHE A 124 22.77 16.48 7.34
C PHE A 124 23.38 17.68 6.61
N ALA A 125 24.09 18.53 7.33
CA ALA A 125 24.63 19.78 6.84
C ALA A 125 25.64 19.65 5.68
N ASP A 126 26.22 18.47 5.45
CA ASP A 126 27.09 18.15 4.33
C ASP A 126 26.34 17.57 3.11
N GLY A 127 25.01 17.43 3.20
CA GLY A 127 24.15 16.80 2.21
C GLY A 127 24.11 15.27 2.29
N SER A 128 24.74 14.69 3.30
CA SER A 128 24.58 13.25 3.59
C SER A 128 23.16 12.95 4.03
N ARG A 129 22.63 11.79 3.68
CA ARG A 129 21.28 11.35 4.06
C ARG A 129 21.31 10.05 4.83
N LEU A 130 20.42 9.93 5.80
CA LEU A 130 20.15 8.71 6.52
C LEU A 130 18.66 8.41 6.50
N GLN A 131 18.31 7.20 6.08
CA GLN A 131 16.98 6.63 6.22
C GLN A 131 16.94 5.70 7.42
N LEU A 132 16.15 6.04 8.42
CA LEU A 132 15.83 5.20 9.56
C LEU A 132 14.62 4.35 9.22
N HIS A 133 14.72 3.04 9.34
CA HIS A 133 13.66 2.08 9.03
C HIS A 133 12.75 1.81 10.22
N GLY A 134 11.72 1.00 10.03
CA GLY A 134 10.79 0.60 11.09
C GLY A 134 11.47 -0.10 12.27
N ASP A 135 10.83 -0.03 13.45
CA ASP A 135 11.30 -0.62 14.72
C ASP A 135 12.71 -0.18 15.16
N SER A 136 13.09 1.06 14.86
CA SER A 136 14.42 1.57 15.07
C SER A 136 14.47 2.70 16.09
N GLU A 137 15.63 2.83 16.74
CA GLU A 137 15.96 3.95 17.62
C GLU A 137 17.29 4.57 17.18
N LEU A 138 17.30 5.90 16.99
CA LEU A 138 18.48 6.65 16.56
C LEU A 138 18.69 7.85 17.48
N HIS A 139 19.93 8.06 17.93
CA HIS A 139 20.35 9.24 18.67
C HIS A 139 21.31 10.08 17.82
N LEU A 140 21.08 11.38 17.78
CA LEU A 140 21.96 12.36 17.14
C LEU A 140 22.96 12.88 18.19
N ASP A 141 24.05 12.11 18.42
CA ASP A 141 24.97 12.40 19.53
C ASP A 141 25.83 13.63 19.24
N ARG A 142 26.29 13.84 17.99
CA ARG A 142 27.05 15.02 17.59
C ARG A 142 26.73 15.46 16.18
N LEU A 143 26.45 16.74 16.05
CA LEU A 143 26.27 17.42 14.77
C LEU A 143 27.05 18.74 14.83
N THR A 144 28.21 18.80 14.16
CA THR A 144 29.10 19.95 14.22
C THR A 144 29.61 20.30 12.84
N SER A 145 29.53 21.56 12.45
CA SER A 145 30.16 22.11 11.25
C SER A 145 31.41 22.93 11.61
N TYR A 146 32.37 22.97 10.69
CA TYR A 146 33.63 23.70 10.87
C TYR A 146 33.62 24.97 9.99
N GLY A 147 32.97 26.03 10.47
CA GLY A 147 32.82 27.30 9.74
C GLY A 147 32.26 27.08 8.33
N ALA A 148 32.73 27.88 7.38
CA ALA A 148 32.35 27.76 5.98
C ALA A 148 33.21 26.77 5.17
N THR A 149 33.95 25.85 5.84
CA THR A 149 34.82 24.87 5.18
C THR A 149 34.06 23.79 4.44
N GLY A 150 32.79 23.57 4.83
CA GLY A 150 31.95 22.47 4.38
C GLY A 150 32.29 21.12 5.05
N MET A 151 33.22 21.12 6.03
CA MET A 151 33.49 19.92 6.85
C MET A 151 32.43 19.81 7.94
N VAL A 152 31.92 18.58 8.15
CA VAL A 152 30.90 18.24 9.17
C VAL A 152 31.32 17.00 9.92
N ASP A 153 31.21 17.03 11.26
CA ASP A 153 31.36 15.86 12.14
C ASP A 153 29.98 15.40 12.58
N THR A 154 29.50 14.31 12.01
CA THR A 154 28.22 13.66 12.30
C THR A 154 28.48 12.36 13.04
N ARG A 155 27.95 12.24 14.27
CA ARG A 155 28.00 11.00 15.06
C ARG A 155 26.62 10.62 15.51
N LEU A 156 26.25 9.40 15.16
CA LEU A 156 24.93 8.82 15.35
C LEU A 156 25.06 7.53 16.14
N ARG A 157 24.12 7.26 17.01
CA ARG A 157 24.05 5.99 17.74
C ARG A 157 22.72 5.32 17.44
N LEU A 158 22.80 4.06 17.01
CA LEU A 158 21.66 3.18 16.66
C LEU A 158 21.62 2.02 17.67
N PRO A 159 20.92 2.16 18.81
CA PRO A 159 20.82 1.10 19.82
C PRO A 159 20.08 -0.13 19.34
N ARG A 160 19.11 0.05 18.42
CA ARG A 160 18.36 -1.04 17.78
C ARG A 160 17.81 -0.61 16.43
N GLY A 161 17.49 -1.59 15.59
CA GLY A 161 16.87 -1.41 14.30
C GLY A 161 17.85 -1.27 13.16
N ARG A 162 17.51 -0.48 12.13
CA ARG A 162 18.26 -0.40 10.87
C ARG A 162 18.27 1.01 10.31
N ALA A 163 19.40 1.36 9.71
CA ALA A 163 19.57 2.60 8.99
C ALA A 163 20.33 2.39 7.68
N THR A 164 19.91 3.09 6.62
CA THR A 164 20.63 3.19 5.35
C THR A 164 21.18 4.59 5.21
N SER A 165 22.48 4.73 4.93
CA SER A 165 23.17 6.00 4.80
C SER A 165 23.77 6.19 3.41
N HIS A 166 23.49 7.37 2.81
CA HIS A 166 24.15 7.87 1.61
C HIS A 166 25.02 9.05 2.01
N VAL A 167 26.32 8.80 2.16
CA VAL A 167 27.25 9.79 2.68
C VAL A 167 27.99 10.49 1.55
N THR A 168 27.99 11.82 1.56
CA THR A 168 28.73 12.64 0.61
C THR A 168 30.24 12.49 0.83
N ARG A 169 31.05 12.76 -0.21
CA ARG A 169 32.50 12.71 -0.08
C ARG A 169 32.99 13.72 0.94
N SER A 170 33.86 13.26 1.83
CA SER A 170 34.52 14.08 2.84
C SER A 170 35.24 15.28 2.20
N ARG A 171 35.01 16.48 2.75
CA ARG A 171 35.62 17.74 2.28
C ARG A 171 36.93 18.10 2.98
N GLY A 172 37.39 17.24 3.88
CA GLY A 172 38.64 17.44 4.59
C GLY A 172 38.81 16.60 5.85
N PRO A 173 39.89 16.79 6.59
CA PRO A 173 40.28 15.89 7.68
C PRO A 173 39.35 15.90 8.89
N ALA A 174 38.57 16.98 9.10
CA ALA A 174 37.59 17.08 10.17
C ALA A 174 36.20 16.56 9.79
N SER A 175 35.99 16.13 8.55
CA SER A 175 34.74 15.48 8.15
C SER A 175 34.71 14.06 8.64
N HIS A 176 33.74 13.75 9.49
CA HIS A 176 33.48 12.41 9.99
C HIS A 176 31.99 12.11 9.85
N TYR A 177 31.68 10.91 9.41
CA TYR A 177 30.34 10.34 9.50
C TYR A 177 30.46 8.97 10.17
N ILE A 178 29.92 8.88 11.37
CA ILE A 178 30.07 7.70 12.24
C ILE A 178 28.67 7.25 12.67
N VAL A 179 28.40 5.96 12.50
CA VAL A 179 27.23 5.30 13.07
C VAL A 179 27.70 4.24 14.05
N GLU A 180 27.31 4.39 15.31
CA GLU A 180 27.60 3.48 16.39
C GLU A 180 26.39 2.58 16.67
N THR A 181 26.62 1.28 16.73
CA THR A 181 25.67 0.28 17.20
C THR A 181 26.25 -0.42 18.42
N PRO A 182 25.50 -1.21 19.20
CA PRO A 182 26.05 -1.96 20.31
C PRO A 182 27.30 -2.77 19.89
N GLY A 183 28.42 -2.42 20.45
CA GLY A 183 29.74 -3.08 20.23
C GLY A 183 30.43 -2.78 18.91
N MET A 184 29.82 -2.01 17.97
CA MET A 184 30.39 -1.78 16.65
C MET A 184 30.27 -0.31 16.21
N MET A 185 31.31 0.21 15.59
CA MET A 185 31.37 1.57 15.04
C MET A 185 31.70 1.51 13.54
N SER A 186 30.84 2.10 12.71
CA SER A 186 31.04 2.25 11.27
C SER A 186 31.45 3.70 10.94
N SER A 187 32.65 3.90 10.40
CA SER A 187 33.21 5.20 10.03
C SER A 187 33.42 5.29 8.52
N VAL A 188 32.97 6.37 7.89
CA VAL A 188 32.93 6.49 6.43
C VAL A 188 33.39 7.85 5.91
N ARG A 189 33.79 7.89 4.62
CA ARG A 189 34.22 9.10 3.90
C ARG A 189 33.66 9.17 2.48
N GLY A 190 32.32 9.06 2.34
CA GLY A 190 31.67 9.10 1.02
C GLY A 190 31.31 7.72 0.51
N THR A 191 30.26 7.13 1.11
CA THR A 191 29.85 5.75 0.87
C THR A 191 28.34 5.63 0.95
N GLU A 192 27.84 4.57 0.32
CA GLU A 192 26.49 4.06 0.56
C GLU A 192 26.60 2.77 1.36
N PHE A 193 25.99 2.75 2.53
CA PHE A 193 26.09 1.60 3.44
C PHE A 193 24.84 1.46 4.31
N ARG A 194 24.64 0.27 4.82
CA ARG A 194 23.57 -0.06 5.75
C ARG A 194 24.17 -0.54 7.07
N VAL A 195 23.52 -0.20 8.16
CA VAL A 195 23.79 -0.74 9.48
C VAL A 195 22.52 -1.29 10.09
N GLY A 196 22.63 -2.37 10.82
CA GLY A 196 21.52 -2.95 11.54
C GLY A 196 21.96 -3.60 12.83
N THR A 197 21.07 -3.62 13.82
CA THR A 197 21.28 -4.32 15.08
C THR A 197 19.94 -4.74 15.69
N ASP A 198 19.92 -5.90 16.31
CA ASP A 198 18.84 -6.38 17.15
C ASP A 198 19.10 -6.12 18.66
N GLY A 199 20.18 -5.39 18.95
CA GLY A 199 20.68 -5.13 20.30
C GLY A 199 21.81 -6.07 20.71
N ALA A 200 21.83 -7.31 20.24
CA ALA A 200 22.86 -8.30 20.51
C ALA A 200 23.85 -8.44 19.35
N ARG A 201 23.35 -8.42 18.12
CA ARG A 201 24.12 -8.60 16.89
C ARG A 201 24.09 -7.32 16.08
N SER A 202 25.28 -6.80 15.78
CA SER A 202 25.44 -5.63 14.91
C SER A 202 26.02 -6.06 13.57
N ARG A 203 25.59 -5.41 12.48
CA ARG A 203 26.05 -5.69 11.12
C ARG A 203 26.22 -4.41 10.32
N SER A 204 27.09 -4.45 9.34
CA SER A 204 27.31 -3.37 8.38
C SER A 204 27.50 -3.93 6.98
N GLU A 205 26.74 -3.46 6.01
CA GLU A 205 26.82 -3.81 4.59
C GLU A 205 27.20 -2.57 3.77
N VAL A 206 28.12 -2.73 2.82
CA VAL A 206 28.62 -1.64 1.97
C VAL A 206 28.12 -1.82 0.53
N VAL A 207 27.23 -0.94 0.13
CA VAL A 207 26.65 -0.91 -1.23
C VAL A 207 27.54 -0.10 -2.16
N GLY A 208 28.18 0.96 -1.67
CA GLY A 208 29.08 1.82 -2.45
C GLY A 208 30.26 2.34 -1.63
N GLY A 209 31.47 2.32 -2.15
CA GLY A 209 32.67 2.85 -1.48
C GLY A 209 33.32 1.89 -0.49
N VAL A 210 33.83 2.42 0.63
CA VAL A 210 34.54 1.65 1.68
C VAL A 210 34.15 2.18 3.05
N VAL A 211 33.87 1.29 3.99
CA VAL A 211 33.56 1.58 5.39
C VAL A 211 34.61 0.96 6.29
N GLN A 212 35.13 1.73 7.23
CA GLN A 212 35.93 1.20 8.32
C GLN A 212 34.99 0.80 9.46
N VAL A 213 34.97 -0.49 9.79
CA VAL A 213 34.18 -1.05 10.88
C VAL A 213 35.12 -1.46 12.02
N SER A 214 34.83 -0.95 13.22
CA SER A 214 35.64 -1.20 14.43
C SER A 214 34.77 -1.73 15.56
N GLY A 215 35.31 -2.62 16.37
CA GLY A 215 34.70 -3.16 17.57
C GLY A 215 35.71 -3.91 18.41
N GLY A 216 35.61 -3.84 19.74
CA GLY A 216 36.66 -4.33 20.64
C GLY A 216 38.01 -3.70 20.29
N ASN A 217 39.01 -4.52 20.05
CA ASN A 217 40.38 -4.08 19.67
C ASN A 217 40.69 -4.33 18.19
N ARG A 218 39.66 -4.58 17.33
CA ARG A 218 39.82 -4.89 15.92
C ARG A 218 39.14 -3.87 15.03
N SER A 219 39.74 -3.61 13.89
CA SER A 219 39.13 -2.81 12.81
C SER A 219 39.32 -3.55 11.49
N VAL A 220 38.26 -3.53 10.65
CA VAL A 220 38.27 -4.11 9.31
C VAL A 220 37.79 -3.07 8.29
N LEU A 221 38.34 -3.14 7.07
CA LEU A 221 37.83 -2.36 5.94
C LEU A 221 36.86 -3.23 5.17
N VAL A 222 35.62 -2.72 5.04
CA VAL A 222 34.56 -3.38 4.28
C VAL A 222 34.39 -2.63 2.96
N HIS A 223 34.62 -3.32 1.86
CA HIS A 223 34.52 -2.76 0.52
C HIS A 223 33.12 -2.96 -0.07
N LYS A 224 32.80 -2.20 -1.12
CA LYS A 224 31.57 -2.35 -1.90
C LYS A 224 31.26 -3.83 -2.18
N GLY A 225 29.99 -4.22 -1.98
CA GLY A 225 29.48 -5.57 -2.19
C GLY A 225 29.87 -6.58 -1.10
N HIS A 226 30.37 -6.10 0.04
CA HIS A 226 30.70 -6.92 1.21
C HIS A 226 29.99 -6.40 2.46
N GLY A 227 29.84 -7.29 3.44
CA GLY A 227 29.30 -6.97 4.76
C GLY A 227 30.11 -7.65 5.85
N THR A 228 29.96 -7.16 7.08
CA THR A 228 30.55 -7.76 8.29
C THR A 228 29.53 -7.77 9.42
N VAL A 229 29.65 -8.72 10.31
CA VAL A 229 28.87 -8.84 11.54
C VAL A 229 29.77 -8.78 12.75
N LEU A 230 29.24 -8.33 13.88
CA LEU A 230 29.90 -8.41 15.15
C LEU A 230 29.89 -9.88 15.63
N GLY A 231 31.05 -10.44 15.89
CA GLY A 231 31.17 -11.77 16.49
C GLY A 231 30.83 -11.79 17.98
N GLU A 232 30.67 -12.97 18.53
CA GLU A 232 30.43 -13.17 19.97
C GLU A 232 31.58 -12.66 20.86
N ASP A 233 32.77 -12.57 20.28
CA ASP A 233 33.97 -12.00 20.92
C ASP A 233 33.97 -10.45 20.94
N GLY A 234 32.90 -9.80 20.47
CA GLY A 234 32.78 -8.34 20.37
C GLY A 234 33.66 -7.72 19.29
N ARG A 235 34.14 -8.50 18.31
CA ARG A 235 35.00 -8.05 17.22
C ARG A 235 34.33 -8.19 15.87
N PRO A 236 34.55 -7.25 14.92
CA PRO A 236 34.06 -7.41 13.56
C PRO A 236 34.69 -8.66 12.92
N GLN A 237 33.86 -9.52 12.35
CA GLN A 237 34.28 -10.69 11.59
C GLN A 237 34.92 -10.26 10.26
N PRO A 238 35.73 -11.12 9.61
CA PRO A 238 36.21 -10.86 8.26
C PRO A 238 35.02 -10.53 7.31
N PRO A 239 35.16 -9.51 6.44
CA PRO A 239 34.08 -9.17 5.50
C PRO A 239 33.76 -10.34 4.57
N VAL A 240 32.45 -10.58 4.35
CA VAL A 240 31.93 -11.59 3.43
C VAL A 240 31.21 -10.92 2.26
N LYS A 241 31.19 -11.57 1.11
CA LYS A 241 30.48 -11.08 -0.07
C LYS A 241 28.96 -11.10 0.18
N LEU A 242 28.29 -10.00 -0.15
CA LEU A 242 26.84 -9.92 -0.07
C LEU A 242 26.18 -10.79 -1.15
N LEU A 243 25.00 -11.32 -0.86
CA LEU A 243 24.20 -12.06 -1.82
C LEU A 243 23.86 -11.17 -3.04
N PRO A 244 23.76 -11.77 -4.24
CA PRO A 244 23.44 -11.02 -5.45
C PRO A 244 22.01 -10.43 -5.40
N ALA A 245 21.74 -9.49 -6.29
CA ALA A 245 20.42 -8.94 -6.48
C ALA A 245 19.46 -9.99 -7.06
N PRO A 246 18.19 -10.08 -6.59
CA PRO A 246 17.16 -10.91 -7.19
C PRO A 246 16.86 -10.52 -8.64
N ASP A 247 16.42 -11.48 -9.46
CA ASP A 247 15.93 -11.18 -10.79
C ASP A 247 14.44 -10.81 -10.74
N LEU A 248 14.10 -9.58 -11.13
CA LEU A 248 12.74 -9.06 -11.17
C LEU A 248 12.20 -8.91 -12.60
N SER A 249 12.86 -9.49 -13.60
CA SER A 249 12.49 -9.35 -15.02
C SER A 249 11.10 -9.90 -15.36
N ALA A 250 10.61 -10.86 -14.58
CA ALA A 250 9.28 -11.47 -14.73
C ALA A 250 8.16 -10.69 -14.04
N TRP A 251 8.44 -9.57 -13.38
CA TRP A 251 7.42 -8.81 -12.69
C TRP A 251 6.47 -8.08 -13.65
N PRO A 252 5.17 -7.96 -13.30
CA PRO A 252 4.22 -7.22 -14.11
C PRO A 252 4.56 -5.73 -14.14
N ALA A 253 4.45 -5.13 -15.31
CA ALA A 253 4.57 -3.67 -15.44
C ALA A 253 3.37 -2.93 -14.83
N LEU A 254 2.20 -3.59 -14.79
CA LEU A 254 0.94 -3.06 -14.27
C LEU A 254 0.35 -4.01 -13.23
N VAL A 255 -0.07 -3.46 -12.09
CA VAL A 255 -0.80 -4.17 -11.02
C VAL A 255 -2.15 -3.49 -10.83
N GLU A 256 -3.21 -4.21 -11.18
CA GLU A 256 -4.60 -3.74 -11.11
C GLU A 256 -5.36 -4.29 -9.90
N ARG A 257 -4.73 -5.16 -9.10
CA ARG A 257 -5.37 -5.81 -7.94
C ARG A 257 -4.45 -5.81 -6.75
N MET A 258 -5.00 -5.43 -5.60
CA MET A 258 -4.34 -5.45 -4.33
C MET A 258 -5.13 -6.30 -3.32
N PRO A 259 -4.47 -7.08 -2.45
CA PRO A 259 -3.02 -7.34 -2.44
C PRO A 259 -2.57 -8.21 -3.62
N ALA A 260 -1.37 -7.95 -4.16
CA ALA A 260 -0.72 -8.77 -5.17
C ALA A 260 0.38 -9.64 -4.55
N THR A 261 0.63 -10.82 -5.09
CA THR A 261 1.80 -11.62 -4.73
C THR A 261 2.86 -11.45 -5.80
N LEU A 262 4.02 -10.93 -5.41
CA LEU A 262 5.18 -10.77 -6.28
C LEU A 262 6.20 -11.85 -5.94
N SER A 263 6.76 -12.50 -6.94
CA SER A 263 7.73 -13.59 -6.79
C SER A 263 8.97 -13.37 -7.65
N TRP A 264 10.06 -14.00 -7.29
CA TRP A 264 11.35 -13.96 -7.98
C TRP A 264 12.07 -15.30 -7.82
N PRO A 265 13.09 -15.59 -8.63
CA PRO A 265 13.90 -16.80 -8.47
C PRO A 265 14.62 -16.82 -7.12
N ALA A 266 14.66 -17.99 -6.48
CA ALA A 266 15.37 -18.17 -5.22
C ALA A 266 16.89 -17.97 -5.40
N ILE A 267 17.53 -17.30 -4.42
CA ILE A 267 18.96 -17.08 -4.39
C ILE A 267 19.59 -18.07 -3.43
N GLU A 268 20.64 -18.76 -3.88
CA GLU A 268 21.40 -19.68 -3.03
C GLU A 268 22.01 -18.96 -1.83
N GLY A 269 21.80 -19.51 -0.64
CA GLY A 269 22.25 -18.93 0.62
C GLY A 269 21.33 -17.87 1.23
N ALA A 270 20.23 -17.52 0.55
CA ALA A 270 19.20 -16.67 1.13
C ALA A 270 18.31 -17.46 2.09
N VAL A 271 18.07 -16.88 3.26
CA VAL A 271 17.10 -17.41 4.26
C VAL A 271 15.85 -16.58 4.33
N ALA A 272 15.88 -15.35 3.82
CA ALA A 272 14.76 -14.43 3.74
C ALA A 272 15.01 -13.38 2.65
N TYR A 273 13.98 -12.59 2.36
CA TYR A 273 14.05 -11.47 1.41
C TYR A 273 13.36 -10.25 2.00
N ARG A 274 13.87 -9.07 1.66
CA ARG A 274 13.24 -7.80 1.99
C ARG A 274 12.69 -7.14 0.75
N LEU A 275 11.39 -6.85 0.77
CA LEU A 275 10.67 -6.07 -0.22
C LEU A 275 10.44 -4.66 0.34
N GLN A 276 10.81 -3.63 -0.40
CA GLN A 276 10.51 -2.24 -0.08
C GLN A 276 9.87 -1.55 -1.27
N ALA A 277 8.88 -0.68 -1.01
CA ALA A 277 8.24 0.13 -2.02
C ALA A 277 8.21 1.60 -1.64
N SER A 278 8.27 2.48 -2.62
CA SER A 278 8.27 3.93 -2.48
C SER A 278 7.56 4.60 -3.64
N VAL A 279 6.92 5.72 -3.38
CA VAL A 279 6.38 6.63 -4.41
C VAL A 279 7.49 7.52 -5.03
N HIS A 280 8.71 7.44 -4.50
CA HIS A 280 9.85 8.23 -4.96
C HIS A 280 10.99 7.31 -5.42
N PRO A 281 11.66 7.61 -6.54
CA PRO A 281 12.74 6.78 -7.08
C PRO A 281 13.99 6.72 -6.18
N ASP A 282 14.18 7.69 -5.29
CA ASP A 282 15.26 7.73 -4.32
C ASP A 282 14.91 7.00 -2.99
N PHE A 283 13.75 6.37 -2.90
CA PHE A 283 13.24 5.64 -1.74
C PHE A 283 13.22 6.45 -0.42
N ARG A 284 13.18 7.80 -0.50
CA ARG A 284 13.17 8.66 0.70
C ARG A 284 11.96 8.45 1.60
N THR A 285 10.84 7.98 1.04
CA THR A 285 9.61 7.63 1.78
C THR A 285 9.22 6.22 1.44
N LEU A 286 9.22 5.32 2.41
CA LEU A 286 8.75 3.95 2.22
C LEU A 286 7.25 3.87 2.48
N VAL A 287 6.52 3.27 1.53
CA VAL A 287 5.10 2.91 1.67
C VAL A 287 4.91 1.43 1.99
N LEU A 288 5.98 0.64 1.85
CA LEU A 288 6.04 -0.77 2.23
C LEU A 288 7.48 -1.13 2.60
N ASP A 289 7.67 -1.82 3.72
CA ASP A 289 8.93 -2.48 4.12
C ASP A 289 8.58 -3.82 4.76
N ARG A 290 8.79 -4.92 4.04
CA ARG A 290 8.36 -6.24 4.48
C ARG A 290 9.45 -7.28 4.27
N VAL A 291 9.55 -8.21 5.22
CA VAL A 291 10.41 -9.40 5.11
C VAL A 291 9.54 -10.61 4.84
N SER A 292 9.99 -11.46 3.92
CA SER A 292 9.40 -12.77 3.63
C SER A 292 10.44 -13.88 3.79
N GLU A 293 10.01 -15.05 4.26
CA GLU A 293 10.89 -16.23 4.41
C GLU A 293 11.17 -16.95 3.09
N GLY A 294 10.39 -16.65 2.04
CA GLY A 294 10.54 -17.26 0.71
C GLY A 294 10.75 -16.23 -0.39
N PRO A 295 11.00 -16.69 -1.64
CA PRO A 295 11.26 -15.84 -2.80
C PRO A 295 9.96 -15.25 -3.38
N GLN A 296 9.06 -14.84 -2.52
CA GLN A 296 7.81 -14.16 -2.83
C GLN A 296 7.38 -13.28 -1.67
N ALA A 297 6.63 -12.22 -1.95
CA ALA A 297 6.06 -11.36 -0.91
C ALA A 297 4.72 -10.78 -1.34
N THR A 298 3.88 -10.49 -0.36
CA THR A 298 2.66 -9.72 -0.57
C THR A 298 3.01 -8.25 -0.80
N PHE A 299 2.58 -7.74 -1.94
CA PHE A 299 2.65 -6.35 -2.32
C PHE A 299 1.27 -5.72 -2.10
N ASP A 300 1.16 -4.87 -1.10
CA ASP A 300 -0.08 -4.21 -0.71
C ASP A 300 0.23 -2.75 -0.40
N VAL A 301 -0.01 -1.89 -1.39
CA VAL A 301 0.20 -0.46 -1.30
C VAL A 301 -1.10 0.28 -1.61
N ARG A 302 -1.36 1.34 -0.88
CA ARG A 302 -2.56 2.18 -1.12
C ARG A 302 -2.32 3.27 -2.16
N SER A 303 -1.07 3.51 -2.51
CA SER A 303 -0.68 4.54 -3.48
C SER A 303 -0.90 4.04 -4.90
N GLU A 304 -1.32 4.93 -5.78
CA GLU A 304 -1.57 4.72 -7.20
C GLU A 304 -0.44 5.34 -8.03
N GLY A 305 -0.34 4.90 -9.29
CA GLY A 305 0.67 5.38 -10.23
C GLY A 305 1.97 4.59 -10.16
N ASP A 306 3.09 5.24 -10.47
CA ASP A 306 4.40 4.60 -10.50
C ASP A 306 4.91 4.35 -9.08
N ILE A 307 5.05 3.10 -8.71
CA ILE A 307 5.61 2.64 -7.45
C ILE A 307 6.99 2.03 -7.72
N HIS A 308 8.01 2.63 -7.12
CA HIS A 308 9.37 2.11 -7.17
C HIS A 308 9.55 1.03 -6.13
N VAL A 309 9.99 -0.13 -6.57
CA VAL A 309 10.10 -1.33 -5.72
C VAL A 309 11.53 -1.82 -5.76
N ARG A 310 12.04 -2.27 -4.60
CA ARG A 310 13.33 -2.95 -4.52
C ARG A 310 13.24 -4.19 -3.65
N VAL A 311 13.99 -5.22 -4.06
CA VAL A 311 14.10 -6.50 -3.34
C VAL A 311 15.56 -6.83 -3.13
N ARG A 312 15.88 -7.42 -1.98
CA ARG A 312 17.18 -7.98 -1.66
C ARG A 312 17.06 -9.24 -0.84
N ALA A 313 17.99 -10.14 -1.03
CA ALA A 313 18.10 -11.37 -0.25
C ALA A 313 18.76 -11.10 1.12
N ILE A 314 18.43 -11.89 2.12
CA ILE A 314 19.03 -11.85 3.46
C ILE A 314 19.68 -13.21 3.70
N ASP A 315 20.95 -13.19 4.12
CA ASP A 315 21.70 -14.41 4.41
C ASP A 315 21.50 -14.89 5.87
N ARG A 316 22.06 -16.04 6.20
CA ARG A 316 22.02 -16.64 7.57
C ARG A 316 22.61 -15.76 8.68
N HIS A 317 23.44 -14.78 8.34
CA HIS A 317 24.02 -13.82 9.28
C HIS A 317 23.18 -12.56 9.43
N GLY A 318 22.06 -12.48 8.69
CA GLY A 318 21.18 -11.32 8.63
C GLY A 318 21.74 -10.19 7.77
N LEU A 319 22.81 -10.42 7.00
CA LEU A 319 23.32 -9.44 6.04
C LEU A 319 22.39 -9.33 4.84
N GLU A 320 21.98 -8.10 4.54
CA GLU A 320 21.13 -7.78 3.40
C GLU A 320 21.99 -7.66 2.13
N GLY A 321 21.64 -8.43 1.09
CA GLY A 321 22.34 -8.51 -0.19
C GLY A 321 22.21 -7.23 -1.04
N LEU A 322 22.58 -7.33 -2.31
CA LEU A 322 22.44 -6.25 -3.28
C LEU A 322 20.98 -6.05 -3.68
N ASP A 323 20.60 -4.81 -3.97
CA ASP A 323 19.25 -4.45 -4.38
C ASP A 323 19.02 -4.77 -5.88
N ALA A 324 17.91 -5.45 -6.19
CA ALA A 324 17.26 -5.31 -7.49
C ALA A 324 16.14 -4.27 -7.36
N ALA A 325 16.02 -3.37 -8.31
CA ALA A 325 14.99 -2.35 -8.30
C ALA A 325 14.24 -2.30 -9.64
N THR A 326 12.95 -2.04 -9.58
CA THR A 326 12.08 -1.84 -10.75
C THR A 326 10.97 -0.85 -10.41
N THR A 327 10.22 -0.44 -11.42
CA THR A 327 9.01 0.38 -11.25
C THR A 327 7.80 -0.43 -11.71
N VAL A 328 6.76 -0.43 -10.90
CA VAL A 328 5.48 -1.08 -11.19
C VAL A 328 4.40 0.00 -11.19
N GLN A 329 3.59 0.04 -12.23
CA GLN A 329 2.43 0.91 -12.27
C GLN A 329 1.29 0.27 -11.48
N VAL A 330 0.74 0.97 -10.50
CA VAL A 330 -0.41 0.54 -9.71
C VAL A 330 -1.66 1.28 -10.18
N ALA A 331 -2.68 0.53 -10.60
CA ALA A 331 -3.97 1.05 -11.06
C ALA A 331 -5.11 0.20 -10.46
N ALA A 332 -5.12 0.05 -9.13
CA ALA A 332 -6.04 -0.82 -8.40
C ALA A 332 -7.28 -0.09 -7.88
N GLN A 333 -7.34 1.25 -7.98
CA GLN A 333 -8.44 2.04 -7.45
C GLN A 333 -9.18 2.84 -8.54
N PRO A 334 -10.52 3.03 -8.40
CA PRO A 334 -11.36 2.39 -7.38
C PRO A 334 -11.50 0.89 -7.58
N ALA A 335 -11.41 0.14 -6.47
CA ALA A 335 -11.53 -1.31 -6.52
C ALA A 335 -12.90 -1.75 -7.05
N PRO A 336 -12.98 -2.85 -7.81
CA PRO A 336 -14.25 -3.35 -8.29
C PRO A 336 -15.10 -3.86 -7.13
N PRO A 337 -16.44 -3.65 -7.17
CA PRO A 337 -17.33 -4.18 -6.16
C PRO A 337 -17.46 -5.70 -6.23
N PHE A 338 -17.92 -6.32 -5.16
CA PHE A 338 -18.20 -7.75 -5.12
C PHE A 338 -19.53 -8.06 -5.78
N ALA A 339 -19.58 -9.12 -6.60
CA ALA A 339 -20.80 -9.63 -7.20
C ALA A 339 -21.69 -10.28 -6.14
N ILE A 340 -23.00 -9.97 -6.21
CA ILE A 340 -24.03 -10.58 -5.36
C ILE A 340 -24.84 -11.59 -6.16
N SER A 341 -25.35 -11.18 -7.34
CA SER A 341 -26.23 -12.02 -8.17
C SER A 341 -26.13 -11.63 -9.65
N PRO A 342 -26.06 -12.60 -10.57
CA PRO A 342 -25.80 -14.01 -10.33
C PRO A 342 -24.45 -14.23 -9.66
N ALA A 343 -24.38 -15.12 -8.67
CA ALA A 343 -23.12 -15.53 -8.05
C ALA A 343 -22.30 -16.43 -9.01
N MET A 344 -21.01 -16.58 -8.73
CA MET A 344 -20.12 -17.45 -9.52
C MET A 344 -20.66 -18.88 -9.58
N GLY A 345 -20.91 -19.40 -10.80
CA GLY A 345 -21.48 -20.71 -11.04
C GLY A 345 -22.98 -20.83 -10.67
N GLY A 346 -23.62 -19.73 -10.33
CA GLY A 346 -25.05 -19.71 -10.02
C GLY A 346 -25.94 -19.83 -11.25
N SER A 347 -27.25 -19.98 -11.02
CA SER A 347 -28.27 -20.03 -12.07
C SER A 347 -29.36 -19.00 -11.82
N VAL A 348 -29.83 -18.36 -12.90
CA VAL A 348 -30.92 -17.39 -12.86
C VAL A 348 -31.94 -17.76 -13.93
N ALA A 349 -33.24 -17.71 -13.62
CA ALA A 349 -34.31 -17.98 -14.55
C ALA A 349 -34.85 -16.71 -15.20
N GLY A 350 -35.20 -16.79 -16.49
CA GLY A 350 -35.81 -15.70 -17.24
C GLY A 350 -34.85 -14.99 -18.19
N PRO A 351 -35.38 -14.38 -19.26
CA PRO A 351 -34.60 -13.89 -20.39
C PRO A 351 -33.79 -12.64 -20.09
N ARG A 352 -34.11 -11.89 -19.03
CA ARG A 352 -33.46 -10.62 -18.66
C ARG A 352 -32.89 -10.69 -17.26
N PRO A 353 -31.69 -11.28 -17.07
CA PRO A 353 -31.09 -11.40 -15.74
C PRO A 353 -30.80 -10.03 -15.14
N ARG A 354 -31.00 -9.94 -13.82
CA ARG A 354 -30.65 -8.77 -13.00
C ARG A 354 -29.31 -9.00 -12.33
N LEU A 355 -28.32 -8.19 -12.70
CA LEU A 355 -26.98 -8.22 -12.14
C LEU A 355 -26.94 -7.32 -10.91
N ARG A 356 -26.39 -7.80 -9.79
CA ARG A 356 -26.33 -7.06 -8.53
C ARG A 356 -24.94 -7.18 -7.90
N TRP A 357 -24.48 -6.10 -7.27
CA TRP A 357 -23.18 -6.03 -6.63
C TRP A 357 -23.23 -5.19 -5.35
N THR A 358 -22.14 -5.22 -4.57
CA THR A 358 -22.01 -4.45 -3.33
C THR A 358 -21.81 -2.96 -3.61
N GLU A 359 -22.26 -2.11 -2.70
CA GLU A 359 -21.93 -0.70 -2.71
C GLU A 359 -20.45 -0.50 -2.35
N SER A 360 -19.79 0.48 -2.97
CA SER A 360 -18.44 0.90 -2.63
C SER A 360 -18.49 1.84 -1.42
N GLU A 361 -17.53 1.71 -0.50
CA GLU A 361 -17.40 2.62 0.65
C GLU A 361 -16.96 4.04 0.26
N ALA A 362 -16.32 4.20 -0.91
CA ALA A 362 -15.87 5.50 -1.39
C ALA A 362 -17.06 6.33 -1.93
N PRO A 363 -17.17 7.60 -1.56
CA PRO A 363 -18.27 8.45 -2.03
C PRO A 363 -18.16 8.74 -3.53
N GLY A 364 -19.32 8.95 -4.17
CA GLY A 364 -19.39 9.40 -5.57
C GLY A 364 -19.08 8.34 -6.62
N ILE A 365 -18.84 7.09 -6.22
CA ILE A 365 -18.55 5.99 -7.15
C ILE A 365 -19.72 5.75 -8.09
N ARG A 366 -19.39 5.48 -9.34
CA ARG A 366 -20.27 5.01 -10.40
C ARG A 366 -19.82 3.65 -10.87
N TYR A 367 -20.75 2.85 -11.39
CA TYR A 367 -20.47 1.49 -11.80
C TYR A 367 -20.61 1.34 -13.31
N ARG A 368 -19.82 0.44 -13.85
CA ARG A 368 -19.88 -0.03 -15.23
C ARG A 368 -19.98 -1.54 -15.23
N VAL A 369 -20.77 -2.08 -16.13
CA VAL A 369 -21.09 -3.51 -16.19
C VAL A 369 -20.96 -3.99 -17.61
N GLN A 370 -20.45 -5.21 -17.77
CA GLN A 370 -20.46 -5.94 -19.04
C GLN A 370 -20.98 -7.35 -18.82
N LEU A 371 -21.74 -7.85 -19.80
CA LEU A 371 -22.20 -9.22 -19.87
C LEU A 371 -21.91 -9.76 -21.25
N ASP A 372 -21.43 -11.00 -21.34
CA ASP A 372 -21.15 -11.68 -22.58
C ASP A 372 -21.50 -13.18 -22.49
N ALA A 373 -21.53 -13.87 -23.63
CA ALA A 373 -21.60 -15.31 -23.65
C ALA A 373 -20.27 -15.92 -23.14
N ALA A 374 -20.35 -17.06 -22.49
CA ALA A 374 -19.17 -17.73 -21.98
C ALA A 374 -18.17 -18.04 -23.12
N GLY A 375 -16.90 -17.65 -22.92
CA GLY A 375 -15.82 -17.86 -23.86
C GLY A 375 -15.52 -16.71 -24.84
N ASN A 376 -16.32 -15.65 -24.90
CA ASN A 376 -16.10 -14.54 -25.84
C ASN A 376 -15.08 -13.47 -25.37
N GLY A 377 -14.75 -13.41 -24.08
CA GLY A 377 -13.68 -12.56 -23.56
C GLY A 377 -13.98 -11.05 -23.44
N PHE A 378 -15.23 -10.62 -23.65
CA PHE A 378 -15.70 -9.23 -23.58
C PHE A 378 -15.19 -8.30 -24.68
N ASP A 379 -14.73 -8.80 -25.80
CA ASP A 379 -14.30 -7.96 -26.93
C ASP A 379 -15.51 -7.26 -27.59
N ALA A 380 -16.65 -7.94 -27.63
CA ALA A 380 -17.92 -7.41 -28.11
C ALA A 380 -19.07 -7.85 -27.19
N PRO A 381 -19.20 -7.27 -25.99
CA PRO A 381 -20.13 -7.74 -24.99
C PRO A 381 -21.58 -7.61 -25.44
N LEU A 382 -22.42 -8.60 -25.12
CA LEU A 382 -23.86 -8.61 -25.41
C LEU A 382 -24.61 -7.47 -24.70
N ALA A 383 -24.13 -7.08 -23.54
CA ALA A 383 -24.62 -5.89 -22.86
C ALA A 383 -23.43 -5.17 -22.20
N SER A 384 -23.39 -3.85 -22.37
CA SER A 384 -22.41 -2.98 -21.77
C SER A 384 -23.06 -1.67 -21.36
N THR A 385 -22.80 -1.24 -20.15
CA THR A 385 -23.29 0.05 -19.65
C THR A 385 -22.32 0.64 -18.65
N GLY A 386 -22.31 1.95 -18.54
CA GLY A 386 -21.49 2.70 -17.58
C GLY A 386 -22.31 3.78 -16.88
N ASN A 387 -21.67 4.48 -15.96
CA ASN A 387 -22.23 5.63 -15.26
C ASN A 387 -23.45 5.31 -14.36
N LEU A 388 -23.54 4.05 -13.90
CA LEU A 388 -24.61 3.63 -13.01
C LEU A 388 -24.35 4.14 -11.59
N ARG A 389 -25.37 4.69 -10.94
CA ARG A 389 -25.34 5.07 -9.51
C ARG A 389 -25.95 4.00 -8.61
N ARG A 390 -26.69 3.06 -9.22
CA ARG A 390 -27.32 1.93 -8.54
C ARG A 390 -26.37 0.74 -8.52
N THR A 391 -26.54 -0.13 -7.56
CA THR A 391 -25.79 -1.38 -7.41
C THR A 391 -26.45 -2.56 -8.10
N GLU A 392 -27.26 -2.26 -9.13
CA GLU A 392 -27.96 -3.26 -9.93
C GLU A 392 -28.13 -2.81 -11.38
N TYR A 393 -28.20 -3.78 -12.27
CA TYR A 393 -28.44 -3.59 -13.69
C TYR A 393 -29.23 -4.75 -14.26
N ARG A 394 -30.38 -4.48 -14.91
CA ARG A 394 -31.12 -5.48 -15.67
C ARG A 394 -30.70 -5.41 -17.13
N VAL A 395 -30.39 -6.57 -17.69
CA VAL A 395 -30.05 -6.70 -19.11
C VAL A 395 -31.28 -6.26 -19.96
N PRO A 396 -31.10 -5.31 -20.90
CA PRO A 396 -32.27 -4.68 -21.59
C PRO A 396 -32.91 -5.59 -22.63
N SER A 397 -32.15 -6.55 -23.16
CA SER A 397 -32.60 -7.45 -24.24
C SER A 397 -32.82 -8.86 -23.72
N ASP A 398 -33.76 -9.58 -24.34
CA ASP A 398 -33.99 -10.98 -24.05
C ASP A 398 -32.80 -11.81 -24.50
N LEU A 399 -32.26 -12.63 -23.59
CA LEU A 399 -31.19 -13.57 -23.85
C LEU A 399 -31.77 -15.00 -23.91
N PRO A 400 -31.28 -15.85 -24.80
CA PRO A 400 -31.60 -17.28 -24.79
C PRO A 400 -31.01 -17.97 -23.56
N PRO A 401 -31.61 -19.08 -23.09
CA PRO A 401 -30.99 -19.93 -22.08
C PRO A 401 -29.60 -20.38 -22.51
N GLY A 402 -28.62 -20.35 -21.58
CA GLY A 402 -27.23 -20.70 -21.90
C GLY A 402 -26.24 -20.25 -20.82
N GLU A 403 -24.97 -20.43 -21.13
CA GLU A 403 -23.86 -20.06 -20.25
C GLU A 403 -23.40 -18.61 -20.57
N TYR A 404 -23.32 -17.79 -19.54
CA TYR A 404 -22.95 -16.38 -19.63
C TYR A 404 -21.87 -16.03 -18.62
N VAL A 405 -21.23 -14.90 -18.86
CA VAL A 405 -20.24 -14.33 -17.97
C VAL A 405 -20.47 -12.83 -17.86
N TRP A 406 -20.33 -12.28 -16.66
CA TRP A 406 -20.44 -10.85 -16.44
C TRP A 406 -19.32 -10.33 -15.59
N ARG A 407 -19.07 -9.04 -15.64
CA ARG A 407 -18.11 -8.34 -14.80
C ARG A 407 -18.59 -6.94 -14.48
N VAL A 408 -18.10 -6.40 -13.36
CA VAL A 408 -18.43 -5.07 -12.89
C VAL A 408 -17.15 -4.31 -12.55
N GLY A 409 -17.11 -3.03 -12.86
CA GLY A 409 -16.04 -2.12 -12.52
C GLY A 409 -16.60 -0.87 -11.84
N ALA A 410 -15.73 -0.18 -11.11
CA ALA A 410 -16.02 1.08 -10.47
C ALA A 410 -15.33 2.23 -11.19
N THR A 411 -15.93 3.43 -11.15
CA THR A 411 -15.39 4.67 -11.70
C THR A 411 -15.54 5.75 -10.64
N SER A 412 -14.46 6.48 -10.34
CA SER A 412 -14.51 7.59 -9.38
C SER A 412 -15.37 8.76 -9.90
N ASP A 413 -15.70 9.70 -9.04
CA ASP A 413 -16.40 10.96 -9.40
C ASP A 413 -15.56 11.85 -10.32
N GLU A 414 -14.22 11.73 -10.27
CA GLU A 414 -13.29 12.38 -11.18
C GLU A 414 -13.21 11.71 -12.56
N GLY A 415 -13.92 10.59 -12.77
CA GLY A 415 -13.95 9.85 -14.03
C GLY A 415 -12.81 8.84 -14.19
N LYS A 416 -12.03 8.57 -13.15
CA LYS A 416 -11.01 7.52 -13.19
C LYS A 416 -11.66 6.15 -13.14
N GLU A 417 -11.41 5.34 -14.16
CA GLU A 417 -11.85 3.95 -14.22
C GLU A 417 -10.87 3.04 -13.46
N GLY A 418 -11.42 2.27 -12.50
CA GLY A 418 -10.70 1.20 -11.84
C GLY A 418 -10.71 -0.10 -12.66
N PRO A 419 -10.06 -1.15 -12.18
CA PRO A 419 -10.07 -2.45 -12.84
C PRO A 419 -11.47 -3.08 -12.86
N TRP A 420 -11.67 -4.03 -13.77
CA TRP A 420 -12.83 -4.90 -13.77
C TRP A 420 -12.72 -5.97 -12.67
N SER A 421 -13.86 -6.43 -12.14
CA SER A 421 -13.91 -7.66 -11.35
C SER A 421 -13.45 -8.87 -12.18
N ASP A 422 -13.16 -9.99 -11.50
CA ASP A 422 -13.05 -11.27 -12.22
C ASP A 422 -14.34 -11.54 -12.99
N PRO A 423 -14.24 -12.19 -14.16
CA PRO A 423 -15.39 -12.70 -14.86
C PRO A 423 -16.19 -13.68 -14.01
N ILE A 424 -17.49 -13.46 -13.89
CA ILE A 424 -18.41 -14.23 -13.05
C ILE A 424 -19.30 -15.07 -13.95
N PRO A 425 -19.02 -16.35 -14.13
CA PRO A 425 -19.85 -17.25 -14.92
C PRO A 425 -21.15 -17.58 -14.21
N PHE A 426 -22.23 -17.70 -14.98
CA PHE A 426 -23.54 -18.15 -14.51
C PHE A 426 -24.34 -18.81 -15.63
N THR A 427 -25.33 -19.62 -15.27
CA THR A 427 -26.26 -20.26 -16.20
C THR A 427 -27.59 -19.50 -16.24
N LEU A 428 -28.01 -19.08 -17.42
CA LEU A 428 -29.34 -18.54 -17.65
C LEU A 428 -30.30 -19.69 -18.00
N LEU A 429 -31.27 -19.91 -17.13
CA LEU A 429 -32.30 -20.93 -17.33
C LEU A 429 -33.50 -20.35 -18.08
N PRO A 430 -34.32 -21.21 -18.76
CA PRO A 430 -35.59 -20.80 -19.27
C PRO A 430 -36.43 -20.08 -18.18
N PRO A 431 -37.33 -19.15 -18.57
CA PRO A 431 -38.21 -18.56 -17.57
C PRO A 431 -39.02 -19.65 -16.88
N GLY A 432 -38.99 -19.60 -15.54
CA GLY A 432 -39.78 -20.50 -14.71
C GLY A 432 -41.29 -20.22 -14.91
N GLU A 433 -42.12 -21.18 -14.53
CA GLU A 433 -43.55 -20.93 -14.40
C GLU A 433 -43.77 -19.82 -13.38
N GLY A 434 -44.60 -18.83 -13.71
CA GLY A 434 -44.96 -17.76 -12.79
C GLY A 434 -45.65 -18.33 -11.52
N PRO A 435 -45.93 -17.46 -10.54
CA PRO A 435 -46.48 -17.93 -9.27
C PRO A 435 -47.76 -18.74 -9.45
N GLY A 436 -47.78 -19.97 -8.93
CA GLY A 436 -48.99 -20.78 -8.87
C GLY A 436 -50.01 -20.12 -7.93
N VAL A 437 -51.27 -20.18 -8.30
CA VAL A 437 -52.34 -19.54 -7.54
C VAL A 437 -53.15 -20.60 -6.80
N GLU A 438 -53.34 -20.41 -5.50
CA GLU A 438 -54.27 -21.19 -4.68
C GLU A 438 -55.52 -20.32 -4.41
N ALA A 439 -56.71 -20.87 -4.62
CA ALA A 439 -57.95 -20.16 -4.42
C ALA A 439 -58.93 -20.94 -3.55
N ALA A 440 -59.46 -20.27 -2.56
CA ALA A 440 -60.48 -20.82 -1.66
C ALA A 440 -61.72 -19.89 -1.61
N ALA A 441 -62.91 -20.46 -1.74
CA ALA A 441 -64.15 -19.72 -1.57
C ALA A 441 -64.60 -19.82 -0.11
N ALA A 442 -64.64 -18.71 0.63
CA ALA A 442 -65.06 -18.65 2.02
C ALA A 442 -65.95 -17.40 2.25
N ASN A 443 -67.03 -17.56 3.02
CA ASN A 443 -67.89 -16.45 3.48
C ASN A 443 -68.38 -15.47 2.39
N GLY A 444 -68.62 -15.96 1.18
CA GLY A 444 -69.10 -15.13 0.06
C GLY A 444 -68.02 -14.31 -0.65
N ALA A 445 -66.77 -14.56 -0.35
CA ALA A 445 -65.61 -14.00 -1.00
C ALA A 445 -64.71 -15.09 -1.60
N LEU A 446 -63.93 -14.77 -2.61
CA LEU A 446 -62.84 -15.60 -3.12
C LEU A 446 -61.53 -15.10 -2.52
N GLU A 447 -60.89 -15.90 -1.71
CA GLU A 447 -59.54 -15.66 -1.23
C GLU A 447 -58.55 -16.35 -2.16
N VAL A 448 -57.57 -15.60 -2.62
CA VAL A 448 -56.58 -16.03 -3.58
C VAL A 448 -55.19 -15.75 -2.99
N ARG A 449 -54.32 -16.75 -2.99
CA ARG A 449 -52.97 -16.66 -2.50
C ARG A 449 -52.00 -17.26 -3.53
N TRP A 450 -50.76 -16.78 -3.50
CA TRP A 450 -49.66 -17.31 -4.29
C TRP A 450 -48.38 -17.31 -3.49
N ARG A 451 -47.37 -17.99 -4.02
CA ARG A 451 -46.05 -18.04 -3.37
C ARG A 451 -45.42 -16.64 -3.38
N GLN A 452 -44.91 -16.22 -2.25
CA GLN A 452 -44.12 -15.02 -2.10
C GLN A 452 -42.81 -15.16 -2.90
N GLY A 453 -42.45 -14.15 -3.64
CA GLY A 453 -41.19 -14.04 -4.37
C GLY A 453 -40.14 -13.26 -3.61
N ASP A 454 -39.26 -12.57 -4.31
CA ASP A 454 -38.15 -11.79 -3.75
C ASP A 454 -38.65 -10.55 -3.01
N GLU A 455 -37.86 -10.05 -2.07
CA GLU A 455 -38.14 -8.83 -1.31
C GLU A 455 -38.32 -7.63 -2.25
N GLY A 456 -39.40 -6.85 -2.05
CA GLY A 456 -39.75 -5.69 -2.86
C GLY A 456 -40.44 -5.99 -4.20
N GLN A 457 -40.76 -7.27 -4.49
CA GLN A 457 -41.59 -7.62 -5.63
C GLN A 457 -43.05 -7.25 -5.36
N GLN A 458 -43.71 -6.74 -6.41
CA GLN A 458 -45.16 -6.59 -6.50
C GLN A 458 -45.74 -7.69 -7.36
N TYR A 459 -47.07 -7.86 -7.31
CA TYR A 459 -47.78 -8.88 -8.07
C TYR A 459 -48.91 -8.27 -8.86
N ARG A 460 -48.91 -8.52 -10.17
CA ARG A 460 -50.03 -8.18 -11.03
C ARG A 460 -50.98 -9.36 -11.11
N PHE A 461 -52.16 -9.21 -10.53
CA PHE A 461 -53.22 -10.19 -10.53
C PHE A 461 -54.28 -9.81 -11.58
N GLN A 462 -54.78 -10.79 -12.35
CA GLN A 462 -55.88 -10.62 -13.28
C GLN A 462 -56.96 -11.68 -13.06
N LEU A 463 -58.22 -11.23 -13.18
CA LEU A 463 -59.41 -12.06 -13.10
C LEU A 463 -60.22 -11.91 -14.39
N SER A 464 -60.70 -13.04 -14.94
CA SER A 464 -61.48 -13.05 -16.19
C SER A 464 -62.54 -14.14 -16.18
N ARG A 465 -63.58 -13.94 -17.02
CA ARG A 465 -64.55 -14.98 -17.35
C ARG A 465 -64.10 -15.88 -18.51
N LYS A 466 -63.08 -15.50 -19.20
CA LYS A 466 -62.51 -16.24 -20.34
C LYS A 466 -61.14 -16.76 -20.04
N PRO A 467 -60.82 -18.00 -20.45
CA PRO A 467 -59.50 -18.59 -20.15
C PRO A 467 -58.33 -17.93 -20.89
N ASP A 468 -58.61 -17.24 -22.00
CA ASP A 468 -57.63 -16.49 -22.81
C ASP A 468 -57.37 -15.07 -22.33
N PHE A 469 -58.10 -14.62 -21.29
CA PHE A 469 -58.05 -13.22 -20.78
C PHE A 469 -58.28 -12.16 -21.86
N SER A 470 -59.03 -12.48 -22.93
CA SER A 470 -59.42 -11.51 -23.95
C SER A 470 -60.31 -10.38 -23.38
N VAL A 471 -60.94 -10.60 -22.23
CA VAL A 471 -61.61 -9.61 -21.41
C VAL A 471 -61.17 -9.80 -19.96
N VAL A 472 -60.53 -8.79 -19.39
CA VAL A 472 -60.09 -8.75 -17.99
C VAL A 472 -61.17 -8.03 -17.19
N GLU A 473 -61.80 -8.72 -16.23
CA GLU A 473 -62.86 -8.18 -15.38
C GLU A 473 -62.31 -7.37 -14.20
N ALA A 474 -61.13 -7.79 -13.68
CA ALA A 474 -60.41 -7.07 -12.64
C ALA A 474 -58.91 -7.26 -12.80
N GLU A 475 -58.17 -6.18 -12.53
CA GLU A 475 -56.71 -6.16 -12.49
C GLU A 475 -56.25 -5.40 -11.26
N HIS A 476 -55.30 -5.98 -10.51
CA HIS A 476 -54.72 -5.37 -9.30
C HIS A 476 -53.22 -5.50 -9.33
N LEU A 477 -52.53 -4.44 -8.90
CA LEU A 477 -51.11 -4.47 -8.57
C LEU A 477 -51.00 -4.47 -7.05
N LEU A 478 -50.39 -5.48 -6.47
CA LEU A 478 -50.39 -5.82 -5.04
C LEU A 478 -48.97 -5.93 -4.51
N GLU A 479 -48.76 -5.50 -3.28
CA GLU A 479 -47.50 -5.72 -2.56
C GLU A 479 -47.52 -7.06 -1.81
N ASP A 480 -48.73 -7.50 -1.40
CA ASP A 480 -48.91 -8.75 -0.70
C ASP A 480 -49.06 -9.93 -1.68
N ASN A 481 -48.80 -11.14 -1.20
CA ASN A 481 -48.91 -12.39 -1.94
C ASN A 481 -50.32 -12.99 -1.92
N GLY A 482 -51.35 -12.14 -1.84
CA GLY A 482 -52.75 -12.58 -1.85
C GLY A 482 -53.74 -11.44 -2.04
N ILE A 483 -54.99 -11.79 -2.36
CA ILE A 483 -56.10 -10.87 -2.51
C ILE A 483 -57.42 -11.53 -2.09
N VAL A 484 -58.32 -10.77 -1.49
CA VAL A 484 -59.68 -11.19 -1.18
C VAL A 484 -60.65 -10.44 -2.10
N LEU A 485 -61.45 -11.17 -2.85
CA LEU A 485 -62.40 -10.64 -3.84
C LEU A 485 -63.82 -10.91 -3.37
N PRO A 486 -64.51 -9.93 -2.74
CA PRO A 486 -65.91 -10.08 -2.31
C PRO A 486 -66.89 -9.94 -3.46
N GLY A 487 -68.09 -10.55 -3.33
CA GLY A 487 -69.22 -10.26 -4.19
C GLY A 487 -69.15 -10.77 -5.64
N LEU A 488 -68.25 -11.73 -5.92
CA LEU A 488 -68.17 -12.31 -7.26
C LEU A 488 -69.45 -13.10 -7.61
N ARG A 489 -69.95 -12.88 -8.82
CA ARG A 489 -71.13 -13.62 -9.33
C ARG A 489 -70.80 -15.09 -9.55
N SER A 490 -71.80 -15.96 -9.37
CA SER A 490 -71.67 -17.39 -9.65
C SER A 490 -71.23 -17.67 -11.08
N GLY A 491 -70.54 -18.77 -11.26
CA GLY A 491 -70.00 -19.20 -12.57
C GLY A 491 -68.54 -19.50 -12.55
N THR A 492 -67.93 -19.68 -13.71
CA THR A 492 -66.50 -19.99 -13.87
C THR A 492 -65.71 -18.69 -13.97
N TRP A 493 -64.64 -18.65 -13.20
CA TRP A 493 -63.66 -17.59 -13.19
C TRP A 493 -62.26 -18.16 -13.47
N TYR A 494 -61.46 -17.40 -14.20
CA TYR A 494 -60.07 -17.69 -14.48
C TYR A 494 -59.20 -16.59 -13.87
N MET A 495 -58.08 -16.99 -13.29
CA MET A 495 -57.15 -16.08 -12.65
C MET A 495 -55.72 -16.42 -12.99
N ARG A 496 -54.87 -15.41 -13.03
CA ARG A 496 -53.45 -15.52 -13.23
C ARG A 496 -52.71 -14.41 -12.50
N VAL A 497 -51.48 -14.73 -12.13
CA VAL A 497 -50.61 -13.80 -11.42
C VAL A 497 -49.25 -13.77 -12.09
N ARG A 498 -48.61 -12.64 -12.08
CA ARG A 498 -47.17 -12.51 -12.40
C ARG A 498 -46.50 -11.60 -11.39
N ALA A 499 -45.19 -11.85 -11.15
CA ALA A 499 -44.36 -10.96 -10.38
C ALA A 499 -43.99 -9.72 -11.21
N VAL A 500 -43.85 -8.58 -10.52
CA VAL A 500 -43.35 -7.32 -11.05
C VAL A 500 -42.22 -6.85 -10.15
N ASP A 501 -41.00 -6.79 -10.68
CA ASP A 501 -39.82 -6.38 -9.92
C ASP A 501 -39.86 -4.86 -9.62
N SER A 502 -39.02 -4.45 -8.66
CA SER A 502 -38.89 -3.05 -8.23
C SER A 502 -38.49 -2.08 -9.36
N ASP A 503 -37.84 -2.59 -10.41
CA ASP A 503 -37.47 -1.84 -11.62
C ASP A 503 -38.59 -1.80 -12.70
N GLY A 504 -39.77 -2.38 -12.38
CA GLY A 504 -40.93 -2.43 -13.27
C GLY A 504 -40.91 -3.56 -14.28
N TYR A 505 -39.93 -4.48 -14.21
CA TYR A 505 -39.92 -5.65 -15.08
C TYR A 505 -41.04 -6.62 -14.71
N GLU A 506 -41.88 -6.97 -15.67
CA GLU A 506 -42.96 -7.90 -15.53
C GLU A 506 -42.54 -9.31 -15.97
N HIS A 507 -42.57 -10.25 -15.04
CA HIS A 507 -42.26 -11.66 -15.32
C HIS A 507 -43.37 -12.31 -16.16
N PRO A 508 -43.10 -13.46 -16.78
CA PRO A 508 -44.13 -14.25 -17.43
C PRO A 508 -45.30 -14.55 -16.49
N TRP A 509 -46.51 -14.63 -17.07
CA TRP A 509 -47.68 -15.04 -16.30
C TRP A 509 -47.55 -16.45 -15.79
N GLY A 510 -48.02 -16.69 -14.57
CA GLY A 510 -48.20 -18.03 -14.03
C GLY A 510 -49.31 -18.80 -14.72
N GLN A 511 -49.42 -20.07 -14.37
CA GLN A 511 -50.49 -20.92 -14.89
C GLN A 511 -51.86 -20.36 -14.59
N VAL A 512 -52.77 -20.40 -15.59
CA VAL A 512 -54.14 -19.99 -15.41
C VAL A 512 -54.86 -20.98 -14.50
N GLN A 513 -55.38 -20.47 -13.39
CA GLN A 513 -56.21 -21.24 -12.47
C GLN A 513 -57.69 -20.97 -12.73
N MET A 514 -58.52 -22.02 -12.58
CA MET A 514 -59.96 -21.97 -12.76
C MET A 514 -60.65 -22.24 -11.43
N VAL A 515 -61.60 -21.42 -11.07
CA VAL A 515 -62.51 -21.65 -9.93
C VAL A 515 -63.96 -21.55 -10.39
N LYS A 516 -64.78 -22.49 -9.88
CA LYS A 516 -66.23 -22.45 -10.07
C LYS A 516 -66.88 -21.97 -8.77
N LEU A 517 -67.57 -20.83 -8.83
CA LEU A 517 -68.36 -20.33 -7.71
C LEU A 517 -69.82 -20.78 -7.87
N GLY A 518 -70.28 -21.54 -6.93
CA GLY A 518 -71.67 -21.99 -6.91
C GLY A 518 -72.67 -20.88 -6.60
N CYS A 519 -73.91 -21.04 -7.02
CA CYS A 519 -75.00 -20.12 -6.68
C CYS A 519 -75.41 -20.36 -5.21
N VAL A 520 -75.17 -19.37 -4.35
CA VAL A 520 -75.57 -19.43 -2.93
C VAL A 520 -77.11 -19.61 -2.76
N PRO A 521 -77.95 -19.00 -3.59
CA PRO A 521 -79.38 -19.25 -3.49
C PRO A 521 -79.84 -20.63 -4.03
N CYS A 522 -79.09 -21.27 -4.94
CA CYS A 522 -79.40 -22.60 -5.46
C CYS A 522 -79.24 -23.76 -4.45
N ARG A 523 -78.60 -23.54 -3.32
CA ARG A 523 -78.46 -24.54 -2.23
C ARG A 523 -79.75 -24.70 -1.41
N ILE A 524 -80.66 -23.75 -1.44
CA ILE A 524 -81.94 -23.77 -0.68
C ILE A 524 -83.04 -24.54 -1.41
N LEU A 525 -82.96 -24.76 -2.72
CA LEU A 525 -83.94 -25.51 -3.53
C LEU A 525 -83.55 -26.98 -3.80
N ALA A 526 -82.45 -27.45 -3.43
CA ALA A 526 -82.00 -28.87 -3.60
C ALA A 526 -82.11 -29.71 -2.33
N GLY A 527 -82.94 -29.33 -1.39
CA GLY A 527 -83.24 -30.05 -0.14
C GLY A 527 -84.44 -31.03 -0.30
N ALA A 528 -84.49 -31.84 -1.33
CA ALA A 528 -85.26 -33.06 -1.38
C ALA A 528 -84.80 -33.90 -2.58
N GLY A 529 -83.96 -34.88 -2.35
CA GLY A 529 -83.71 -35.94 -3.33
C GLY A 529 -82.28 -36.07 -3.82
N GLY A 530 -81.51 -36.88 -3.12
CA GLY A 530 -80.55 -37.79 -3.67
C GLY A 530 -79.22 -37.28 -4.23
N ALA A 531 -78.17 -37.78 -3.59
CA ALA A 531 -76.77 -37.88 -4.07
C ALA A 531 -75.94 -36.59 -4.11
N ALA A 532 -75.20 -36.38 -3.04
CA ALA A 532 -74.06 -35.47 -2.93
C ALA A 532 -72.93 -35.89 -3.86
N LEU A 533 -72.63 -35.10 -4.87
CA LEU A 533 -71.31 -35.08 -5.49
C LEU A 533 -70.53 -33.98 -4.75
N LEU A 534 -69.69 -34.40 -3.81
CA LEU A 534 -68.66 -33.58 -3.24
C LEU A 534 -67.63 -33.30 -4.34
N LEU A 535 -67.65 -32.12 -4.92
CA LEU A 535 -66.48 -31.59 -5.64
C LEU A 535 -65.69 -30.78 -4.63
N LEU A 536 -64.72 -31.46 -4.03
CA LEU A 536 -63.60 -30.85 -3.32
C LEU A 536 -62.78 -30.09 -4.39
N ALA A 537 -62.70 -28.80 -4.26
CA ALA A 537 -61.65 -28.03 -4.90
C ALA A 537 -60.37 -28.26 -4.08
N LEU A 538 -59.41 -28.92 -4.67
CA LEU A 538 -58.02 -28.93 -4.24
C LEU A 538 -57.31 -27.74 -4.90
#